data_eb2c89a5f21dbe2a6dfa3fc2ae12a918
#
_entry.id   eb2c89a5f21dbe2a6dfa3fc2ae12a918
#
_cell.length_a   1.000
_cell.length_b   1.000
_cell.length_c   1.000
_cell.angle_alpha   90.00
_cell.angle_beta   90.00
_cell.angle_gamma   90.00
#
_symmetry.space_group_name_H-M   'P 1'
#
loop_
_entity.id
_entity.type
_entity.pdbx_description
1 polymer ?
#
loop_
_entity_poly.entity_id
_entity_poly.type
_entity_poly.pdbx_seq_one_letter_code
_entity_poly.pdbx_strand_id
1 'polypeptide(L)'
;MAIFYKNQGFNLTTTNATTVLSINTSSVAIVKDIAVTNTGSSPATLDMYVYDYSASTTYQFIHASVQGACNGNAAQTVLNLEEGDAILAQTPTVNVIKGVISYALLDRTGENG
;
A
#
# COMPACT_ATOMS: atom_id res chain seq x y z
N MET A 1 -0.48 1.02 24.56
CA MET A 1 -0.44 1.00 23.09
C MET A 1 0.92 1.47 22.62
N ALA A 2 1.54 0.72 21.75
CA ALA A 2 2.83 1.11 21.17
C ALA A 2 2.58 1.68 19.77
N ILE A 3 3.30 2.76 19.45
CA ILE A 3 3.21 3.41 18.15
C ILE A 3 4.57 3.29 17.47
N PHE A 4 4.56 2.75 16.26
CA PHE A 4 5.77 2.57 15.46
C PHE A 4 5.61 3.29 14.14
N TYR A 5 6.60 4.13 13.79
CA TYR A 5 6.66 4.75 12.46
C TYR A 5 7.46 3.82 11.57
N LYS A 6 6.84 3.35 10.49
CA LYS A 6 7.41 2.30 9.64
C LYS A 6 7.30 2.67 8.18
N ASN A 7 8.08 1.98 7.38
CA ASN A 7 7.90 1.98 5.94
C ASN A 7 7.93 0.55 5.41
N GLN A 8 7.29 0.34 4.27
CA GLN A 8 7.24 -0.94 3.60
C GLN A 8 7.50 -0.71 2.12
N GLY A 9 8.63 -1.25 1.64
CA GLY A 9 8.96 -1.21 0.23
C GLY A 9 8.25 -2.31 -0.54
N PHE A 10 7.96 -2.05 -1.81
CA PHE A 10 7.42 -3.08 -2.69
C PHE A 10 7.94 -2.93 -4.11
N ASN A 11 7.92 -4.04 -4.83
CA ASN A 11 8.34 -4.13 -6.21
C ASN A 11 7.36 -5.08 -6.92
N LEU A 12 6.65 -4.58 -7.93
CA LEU A 12 5.65 -5.37 -8.62
C LEU A 12 6.32 -6.20 -9.71
N THR A 13 6.47 -7.49 -9.44
CA THR A 13 7.17 -8.42 -10.32
C THR A 13 6.22 -9.30 -11.13
N THR A 14 4.90 -9.21 -10.87
CA THR A 14 3.89 -9.97 -11.61
C THR A 14 2.77 -9.04 -12.03
N THR A 15 1.90 -9.52 -12.91
CA THR A 15 0.72 -8.77 -13.35
C THR A 15 -0.49 -9.01 -12.43
N ASN A 16 -0.36 -9.87 -11.44
CA ASN A 16 -1.43 -10.16 -10.49
C ASN A 16 -1.46 -9.13 -9.37
N ALA A 17 -2.62 -8.92 -8.77
CA ALA A 17 -2.73 -8.11 -7.57
C ALA A 17 -1.86 -8.71 -6.46
N THR A 18 -0.99 -7.90 -5.88
CA THR A 18 -0.01 -8.33 -4.90
C THR A 18 -0.24 -7.57 -3.60
N THR A 19 -0.29 -8.28 -2.47
CA THR A 19 -0.37 -7.64 -1.17
C THR A 19 0.96 -6.96 -0.87
N VAL A 20 0.92 -5.64 -0.70
CA VAL A 20 2.11 -4.83 -0.45
C VAL A 20 2.22 -4.35 0.98
N LEU A 21 1.12 -4.37 1.72
CA LEU A 21 1.10 -4.08 3.15
C LEU A 21 -0.05 -4.87 3.78
N SER A 22 0.23 -5.52 4.89
CA SER A 22 -0.79 -6.31 5.62
C SER A 22 -0.72 -5.93 7.09
N ILE A 23 -1.87 -5.65 7.68
CA ILE A 23 -1.99 -5.27 9.08
C ILE A 23 -2.53 -6.47 9.84
N ASN A 24 -1.89 -6.84 10.94
CA ASN A 24 -2.36 -7.97 11.73
C ASN A 24 -3.63 -7.61 12.50
N THR A 25 -4.26 -8.61 13.11
CA THR A 25 -5.55 -8.43 13.76
C THR A 25 -5.47 -7.76 15.13
N SER A 26 -4.27 -7.46 15.62
CA SER A 26 -4.07 -6.75 16.88
C SER A 26 -3.57 -5.33 16.70
N SER A 27 -3.51 -4.84 15.46
CA SER A 27 -2.95 -3.52 15.15
C SER A 27 -3.86 -2.77 14.22
N VAL A 28 -3.73 -1.45 14.25
CA VAL A 28 -4.29 -0.55 13.22
C VAL A 28 -3.15 0.27 12.65
N ALA A 29 -3.34 0.85 11.48
CA ALA A 29 -2.30 1.65 10.85
C ALA A 29 -2.88 2.89 10.23
N ILE A 30 -2.06 3.93 10.20
CA ILE A 30 -2.36 5.17 9.50
C ILE A 30 -1.31 5.32 8.40
N VAL A 31 -1.72 5.13 7.15
CA VAL A 31 -0.84 5.30 6.00
C VAL A 31 -0.71 6.80 5.74
N LYS A 32 0.51 7.29 5.72
CA LYS A 32 0.79 8.71 5.60
C LYS A 32 1.15 9.09 4.17
N ASP A 33 1.79 8.19 3.43
CA ASP A 33 2.24 8.47 2.07
C ASP A 33 2.52 7.16 1.34
N ILE A 34 2.26 7.14 0.04
CA ILE A 34 2.63 6.05 -0.86
C ILE A 34 3.40 6.66 -2.01
N ALA A 35 4.72 6.49 -2.00
CA ALA A 35 5.59 6.98 -3.06
C ALA A 35 5.86 5.86 -4.05
N VAL A 36 5.77 6.15 -5.34
CA VAL A 36 5.98 5.16 -6.40
C VAL A 36 6.94 5.68 -7.44
N THR A 37 7.62 4.75 -8.10
CA THR A 37 8.56 5.04 -9.18
C THR A 37 8.29 4.08 -10.33
N ASN A 38 8.30 4.61 -11.55
CA ASN A 38 8.33 3.81 -12.77
C ASN A 38 9.74 3.88 -13.35
N THR A 39 10.46 2.78 -13.30
CA THR A 39 11.85 2.73 -13.79
C THR A 39 11.93 2.39 -15.28
N GLY A 40 10.82 2.14 -15.92
CA GLY A 40 10.77 1.88 -17.37
C GLY A 40 10.78 3.17 -18.18
N SER A 41 10.77 3.03 -19.50
CA SER A 41 10.79 4.18 -20.40
C SER A 41 9.38 4.59 -20.87
N SER A 42 8.37 3.79 -20.60
CA SER A 42 6.99 4.05 -21.00
C SER A 42 6.09 4.17 -19.79
N PRO A 43 4.97 4.90 -19.88
CA PRO A 43 4.02 4.96 -18.78
C PRO A 43 3.48 3.58 -18.41
N ALA A 44 3.23 3.37 -17.13
CA ALA A 44 2.63 2.14 -16.64
C ALA A 44 1.45 2.49 -15.74
N THR A 45 0.36 1.75 -15.89
CA THR A 45 -0.82 1.94 -15.05
C THR A 45 -0.59 1.27 -13.71
N LEU A 46 -0.93 1.97 -12.63
CA LEU A 46 -0.89 1.43 -11.27
C LEU A 46 -2.29 1.43 -10.71
N ASP A 47 -2.74 0.27 -10.28
CA ASP A 47 -4.00 0.11 -9.55
C ASP A 47 -3.67 -0.32 -8.13
N MET A 48 -4.28 0.34 -7.15
CA MET A 48 -4.12 -0.03 -5.75
C MET A 48 -5.47 -0.21 -5.09
N TYR A 49 -5.52 -1.16 -4.16
CA TYR A 49 -6.75 -1.59 -3.51
C TYR A 49 -6.55 -1.70 -2.02
N VAL A 50 -7.62 -1.47 -1.28
CA VAL A 50 -7.70 -1.80 0.16
C VAL A 50 -8.59 -3.02 0.32
N TYR A 51 -8.06 -4.05 0.97
CA TYR A 51 -8.89 -5.17 1.42
C TYR A 51 -9.40 -4.86 2.81
N ASP A 52 -10.72 -4.72 2.93
CA ASP A 52 -11.38 -4.49 4.22
C ASP A 52 -11.71 -5.85 4.83
N TYR A 53 -10.95 -6.21 5.84
CA TYR A 53 -11.07 -7.52 6.48
C TYR A 53 -12.44 -7.72 7.12
N SER A 54 -12.98 -6.71 7.79
CA SER A 54 -14.26 -6.83 8.49
C SER A 54 -15.43 -6.99 7.52
N ALA A 55 -15.31 -6.43 6.33
CA ALA A 55 -16.35 -6.55 5.29
C ALA A 55 -16.03 -7.66 4.28
N SER A 56 -14.84 -8.26 4.34
CA SER A 56 -14.35 -9.26 3.38
C SER A 56 -14.48 -8.76 1.94
N THR A 57 -14.17 -7.49 1.71
CA THR A 57 -14.37 -6.82 0.43
C THR A 57 -13.13 -6.01 0.07
N THR A 58 -12.78 -6.01 -1.21
CA THR A 58 -11.66 -5.25 -1.74
C THR A 58 -12.18 -4.03 -2.49
N TYR A 59 -11.63 -2.86 -2.19
CA TYR A 59 -12.01 -1.61 -2.82
C TYR A 59 -10.80 -1.01 -3.53
N GLN A 60 -10.98 -0.63 -4.80
CA GLN A 60 -9.94 0.09 -5.53
C GLN A 60 -9.96 1.56 -5.12
N PHE A 61 -8.79 2.12 -4.81
CA PHE A 61 -8.71 3.53 -4.43
C PHE A 61 -7.69 4.32 -5.26
N ILE A 62 -6.90 3.66 -6.10
CA ILE A 62 -5.97 4.31 -7.01
C ILE A 62 -6.06 3.64 -8.37
N HIS A 63 -6.18 4.47 -9.40
CA HIS A 63 -6.04 4.08 -10.80
C HIS A 63 -5.31 5.22 -11.49
N ALA A 64 -4.02 5.05 -11.72
CA ALA A 64 -3.17 6.13 -12.18
C ALA A 64 -2.17 5.66 -13.22
N SER A 65 -1.78 6.56 -14.11
CA SER A 65 -0.68 6.33 -15.03
C SER A 65 0.59 6.95 -14.45
N VAL A 66 1.61 6.13 -14.23
CA VAL A 66 2.90 6.58 -13.75
C VAL A 66 3.83 6.73 -14.94
N GLN A 67 4.30 7.95 -15.19
CA GLN A 67 5.14 8.23 -16.35
C GLN A 67 6.46 7.48 -16.26
N GLY A 68 7.03 7.15 -17.42
CA GLY A 68 8.29 6.44 -17.48
C GLY A 68 9.44 7.28 -16.92
N ALA A 69 10.39 6.61 -16.26
CA ALA A 69 11.57 7.22 -15.65
C ALA A 69 11.22 8.36 -14.67
N CYS A 70 10.05 8.27 -14.03
CA CYS A 70 9.54 9.28 -13.10
C CYS A 70 9.14 8.66 -11.77
N ASN A 71 9.07 9.52 -10.76
CA ASN A 71 8.55 9.14 -9.47
C ASN A 71 7.43 10.10 -9.08
N GLY A 72 6.63 9.70 -8.10
CA GLY A 72 5.53 10.51 -7.62
C GLY A 72 4.84 9.84 -6.45
N ASN A 73 3.76 10.45 -5.99
CA ASN A 73 2.98 9.92 -4.90
C ASN A 73 1.70 9.28 -5.44
N ALA A 74 1.51 8.02 -5.10
CA ALA A 74 0.29 7.31 -5.50
C ALA A 74 -0.90 7.74 -4.66
N ALA A 75 -0.68 8.04 -3.37
CA ALA A 75 -1.73 8.51 -2.48
C ALA A 75 -1.22 9.70 -1.68
N GLN A 76 -2.00 10.77 -1.66
CA GLN A 76 -1.66 12.00 -0.96
C GLN A 76 -2.55 12.25 0.24
N THR A 77 -3.57 11.43 0.44
CA THR A 77 -4.47 11.53 1.59
C THR A 77 -4.15 10.43 2.59
N VAL A 78 -4.36 10.76 3.87
CA VAL A 78 -4.18 9.79 4.93
C VAL A 78 -5.19 8.67 4.79
N LEU A 79 -4.72 7.44 4.90
CA LEU A 79 -5.55 6.24 4.78
C LEU A 79 -5.47 5.45 6.07
N ASN A 80 -6.62 5.20 6.69
CA ASN A 80 -6.69 4.42 7.92
C ASN A 80 -6.93 2.95 7.59
N LEU A 81 -6.12 2.07 8.19
CA LEU A 81 -6.27 0.63 8.05
C LEU A 81 -6.64 0.05 9.40
N GLU A 82 -7.74 -0.68 9.43
CA GLU A 82 -8.22 -1.36 10.62
C GLU A 82 -7.54 -2.74 10.77
N GLU A 83 -7.85 -3.44 11.85
CA GLU A 83 -7.25 -4.74 12.13
C GLU A 83 -7.55 -5.72 10.98
N GLY A 84 -6.51 -6.34 10.47
CA GLY A 84 -6.62 -7.33 9.41
C GLY A 84 -6.68 -6.76 7.99
N ASP A 85 -6.74 -5.45 7.84
CA ASP A 85 -6.80 -4.83 6.51
C ASP A 85 -5.46 -4.99 5.77
N ALA A 86 -5.53 -4.85 4.45
CA ALA A 86 -4.33 -4.94 3.61
C ALA A 86 -4.42 -3.98 2.44
N ILE A 87 -3.25 -3.62 1.91
CA ILE A 87 -3.16 -2.86 0.67
C ILE A 87 -2.57 -3.78 -0.40
N LEU A 88 -3.20 -3.78 -1.57
CA LEU A 88 -2.74 -4.54 -2.73
C LEU A 88 -2.41 -3.58 -3.86
N ALA A 89 -1.49 -3.97 -4.71
CA ALA A 89 -1.10 -3.19 -5.89
C ALA A 89 -1.03 -4.10 -7.10
N GLN A 90 -1.31 -3.52 -8.27
CA GLN A 90 -1.33 -4.27 -9.53
C GLN A 90 -0.91 -3.36 -10.67
N THR A 91 -0.13 -3.90 -11.59
CA THR A 91 0.26 -3.21 -12.82
C THR A 91 0.35 -4.22 -13.96
N PRO A 92 -0.01 -3.83 -15.19
CA PRO A 92 0.16 -4.72 -16.35
C PRO A 92 1.62 -4.82 -16.82
N THR A 93 2.52 -3.98 -16.31
CA THR A 93 3.93 -3.95 -16.73
C THR A 93 4.81 -4.39 -15.57
N VAL A 94 5.41 -5.59 -15.68
CA VAL A 94 6.20 -6.15 -14.58
C VAL A 94 7.56 -5.47 -14.47
N ASN A 95 8.11 -5.47 -13.25
CA ASN A 95 9.47 -5.07 -12.92
C ASN A 95 9.79 -3.58 -13.09
N VAL A 96 8.80 -2.73 -13.32
CA VAL A 96 9.05 -1.30 -13.48
C VAL A 96 8.45 -0.45 -12.36
N ILE A 97 7.39 -0.90 -11.71
CA ILE A 97 6.76 -0.15 -10.62
C ILE A 97 7.32 -0.62 -9.29
N LYS A 98 7.90 0.32 -8.56
CA LYS A 98 8.43 0.11 -7.22
C LYS A 98 7.89 1.21 -6.32
N GLY A 99 7.74 0.91 -5.04
CA GLY A 99 7.18 1.90 -4.15
C GLY A 99 7.57 1.69 -2.70
N VAL A 100 7.23 2.70 -1.90
CA VAL A 100 7.42 2.68 -0.45
C VAL A 100 6.17 3.26 0.18
N ILE A 101 5.63 2.54 1.15
CA ILE A 101 4.49 2.99 1.95
C ILE A 101 5.01 3.43 3.31
N SER A 102 4.75 4.68 3.67
CA SER A 102 5.11 5.23 4.98
C SER A 102 3.87 5.24 5.86
N TYR A 103 3.96 4.65 7.03
CA TYR A 103 2.78 4.51 7.89
C TYR A 103 3.17 4.49 9.36
N ALA A 104 2.18 4.78 10.21
CA ALA A 104 2.29 4.61 11.65
C ALA A 104 1.48 3.37 12.04
N LEU A 105 2.11 2.46 12.75
CA LEU A 105 1.48 1.24 13.23
C LEU A 105 1.19 1.41 14.70
N LEU A 106 -0.08 1.22 15.08
CA LEU A 106 -0.52 1.27 16.46
C LEU A 106 -0.80 -0.16 16.89
N ASP A 107 0.15 -0.72 17.63
CA ASP A 107 0.11 -2.11 18.06
C ASP A 107 -0.58 -2.18 19.41
N ARG A 108 -1.68 -2.91 19.47
CA ARG A 108 -2.45 -3.11 20.70
C ARG A 108 -2.10 -4.40 21.41
N THR A 109 -1.10 -5.12 20.91
CA THR A 109 -0.62 -6.34 21.56
C THR A 109 -0.09 -5.98 22.95
N GLY A 110 -0.54 -6.66 23.96
CA GLY A 110 -0.12 -6.38 25.33
C GLY A 110 -0.96 -5.36 26.05
N GLU A 111 -1.91 -4.72 25.40
CA GLU A 111 -2.87 -3.88 26.09
C GLU A 111 -3.86 -4.76 26.86
N ASN A 112 -4.21 -4.31 28.04
CA ASN A 112 -5.10 -5.07 28.91
C ASN A 112 -6.53 -4.60 28.85
N GLY A 113 -6.78 -3.90 27.83
CA GLY A 113 -8.07 -3.38 27.80
C GLY A 113 -8.89 -3.40 26.86
#